data_7b821368d481b487cb54f3986f44e098
#
_entry.id   7b821368d481b487cb54f3986f44e098
#
_cell.length_a   1.000
_cell.length_b   1.000
_cell.length_c   1.000
_cell.angle_alpha   90.00
_cell.angle_beta   90.00
_cell.angle_gamma   90.00
#
_symmetry.space_group_name_H-M   'P 1'
#
loop_
_entity.id
_entity.type
_entity.pdbx_description
1 polymer ?
#
loop_
_entity_poly.entity_id
_entity_poly.type
_entity_poly.pdbx_seq_one_letter_code
_entity_poly.pdbx_strand_id
1 'polypeptide(L)'
;MTIRINGTERTVDADDDIPLLWVLRDELRLTGTKYGCGVAQCGACTVHIDGRATRSCVTPAAALPGRDVVTIEGISGNVAQAVQGAWRRLDVAQCGYCQSGQIMSAIALLAEIPRPSDADIDAGMSGNVCRCATYVRIRAAIHEAARTLGG
;
A
#
# COMPACT_ATOMS: atom_id res chain seq x y z
N MET A 1 -6.01 -18.58 13.65
CA MET A 1 -6.93 -17.43 13.77
C MET A 1 -7.61 -17.15 12.44
N THR A 2 -8.75 -16.46 12.44
CA THR A 2 -9.46 -16.07 11.20
C THR A 2 -9.30 -14.58 10.97
N ILE A 3 -8.83 -14.21 9.79
CA ILE A 3 -8.61 -12.82 9.37
C ILE A 3 -9.27 -12.59 8.01
N ARG A 4 -9.73 -11.36 7.76
CA ARG A 4 -10.34 -10.99 6.48
C ARG A 4 -9.31 -10.30 5.60
N ILE A 5 -8.99 -10.92 4.47
CA ILE A 5 -8.00 -10.42 3.51
C ILE A 5 -8.65 -10.31 2.12
N ASN A 6 -8.62 -9.12 1.55
CA ASN A 6 -9.17 -8.84 0.22
C ASN A 6 -10.62 -9.32 0.08
N GLY A 7 -11.45 -9.02 1.09
CA GLY A 7 -12.86 -9.37 1.12
C GLY A 7 -13.17 -10.84 1.45
N THR A 8 -12.16 -11.69 1.67
CA THR A 8 -12.34 -13.12 1.94
C THR A 8 -11.81 -13.47 3.33
N GLU A 9 -12.58 -14.22 4.10
CA GLU A 9 -12.11 -14.79 5.36
C GLU A 9 -11.09 -15.89 5.11
N ARG A 10 -9.96 -15.84 5.80
CA ARG A 10 -8.87 -16.80 5.73
C ARG A 10 -8.54 -17.29 7.13
N THR A 11 -8.50 -18.60 7.30
CA THR A 11 -7.94 -19.21 8.51
C THR A 11 -6.44 -19.39 8.30
N VAL A 12 -5.66 -18.83 9.20
CA VAL A 12 -4.21 -18.93 9.19
C VAL A 12 -3.71 -19.57 10.46
N ASP A 13 -2.65 -20.38 10.33
CA ASP A 13 -1.95 -21.00 11.44
C ASP A 13 -0.68 -20.17 11.75
N ALA A 14 -0.90 -19.09 12.47
CA ALA A 14 0.15 -18.13 12.78
C ALA A 14 0.11 -17.78 14.26
N ASP A 15 1.29 -17.61 14.86
CA ASP A 15 1.42 -17.12 16.22
C ASP A 15 0.94 -15.68 16.34
N ASP A 16 0.47 -15.29 17.50
CA ASP A 16 -0.15 -13.99 17.77
C ASP A 16 0.76 -12.79 17.46
N ASP A 17 2.06 -12.95 17.65
CA ASP A 17 3.07 -11.89 17.51
C ASP A 17 3.71 -11.84 16.10
N ILE A 18 3.40 -12.81 15.24
CA ILE A 18 3.91 -12.80 13.86
C ILE A 18 3.43 -11.53 13.13
N PRO A 19 4.34 -10.76 12.50
CA PRO A 19 3.93 -9.63 11.66
C PRO A 19 3.04 -10.04 10.49
N LEU A 20 1.98 -9.27 10.25
CA LEU A 20 1.07 -9.45 9.12
C LEU A 20 1.81 -9.67 7.79
N LEU A 21 2.93 -8.99 7.59
CA LEU A 21 3.76 -9.14 6.38
C LEU A 21 4.08 -10.60 6.07
N TRP A 22 4.47 -11.38 7.09
CA TRP A 22 4.83 -12.78 6.90
C TRP A 22 3.60 -13.68 6.73
N VAL A 23 2.50 -13.38 7.42
CA VAL A 23 1.22 -14.06 7.17
C VAL A 23 0.82 -13.89 5.70
N LEU A 24 0.91 -12.68 5.16
CA LEU A 24 0.60 -12.43 3.76
C LEU A 24 1.51 -13.21 2.81
N ARG A 25 2.83 -13.13 3.03
CA ARG A 25 3.82 -13.68 2.09
C ARG A 25 3.99 -15.18 2.20
N ASP A 26 4.07 -15.71 3.43
CA ASP A 26 4.45 -17.10 3.66
C ASP A 26 3.24 -18.02 3.77
N GLU A 27 2.20 -17.63 4.50
CA GLU A 27 0.99 -18.43 4.65
C GLU A 27 0.04 -18.28 3.44
N LEU A 28 -0.26 -17.04 3.06
CA LEU A 28 -1.26 -16.75 2.03
C LEU A 28 -0.69 -16.61 0.62
N ARG A 29 0.62 -16.62 0.46
CA ARG A 29 1.33 -16.48 -0.82
C ARG A 29 1.01 -15.17 -1.56
N LEU A 30 0.58 -14.13 -0.84
CA LEU A 30 0.35 -12.80 -1.37
C LEU A 30 1.67 -12.01 -1.33
N THR A 31 2.48 -12.18 -2.36
CA THR A 31 3.87 -11.69 -2.38
C THR A 31 4.04 -10.26 -2.91
N GLY A 32 2.96 -9.59 -3.29
CA GLY A 32 2.98 -8.20 -3.75
C GLY A 32 3.41 -7.22 -2.67
N THR A 33 3.04 -7.46 -1.41
CA THR A 33 3.53 -6.71 -0.25
C THR A 33 4.96 -7.12 0.07
N LYS A 34 5.88 -6.15 0.17
CA LYS A 34 7.33 -6.41 0.21
C LYS A 34 7.94 -6.13 1.58
N TYR A 35 8.98 -6.91 1.93
CA TYR A 35 9.85 -6.64 3.06
C TYR A 35 10.98 -5.69 2.63
N GLY A 36 11.24 -4.68 3.46
CA GLY A 36 12.39 -3.78 3.28
C GLY A 36 13.12 -3.59 4.60
N CYS A 37 12.66 -2.70 5.48
CA CYS A 37 13.33 -2.37 6.75
C CYS A 37 12.90 -3.24 7.96
N GLY A 38 11.66 -3.73 7.99
CA GLY A 38 11.10 -4.45 9.14
C GLY A 38 10.75 -3.59 10.35
N VAL A 39 10.91 -2.26 10.25
CA VAL A 39 10.76 -1.29 11.36
C VAL A 39 9.85 -0.10 10.99
N ALA A 40 8.93 -0.31 10.07
CA ALA A 40 7.92 0.66 9.61
C ALA A 40 8.46 1.94 8.94
N GLN A 41 9.72 1.99 8.51
CA GLN A 41 10.34 3.20 7.96
C GLN A 41 10.29 3.30 6.43
N CYS A 42 10.44 2.18 5.71
CA CYS A 42 10.60 2.23 4.25
C CYS A 42 9.29 2.24 3.45
N GLY A 43 8.19 1.78 4.02
CA GLY A 43 6.88 1.75 3.37
C GLY A 43 6.64 0.64 2.35
N ALA A 44 7.63 -0.21 2.04
CA ALA A 44 7.48 -1.30 1.08
C ALA A 44 6.39 -2.32 1.47
N CYS A 45 6.10 -2.44 2.75
CA CYS A 45 5.11 -3.35 3.33
C CYS A 45 3.71 -2.73 3.53
N THR A 46 3.43 -1.59 2.95
CA THR A 46 2.16 -0.90 3.16
C THR A 46 0.99 -1.70 2.62
N VAL A 47 -0.01 -1.88 3.47
CA VAL A 47 -1.33 -2.43 3.17
C VAL A 47 -2.40 -1.46 3.68
N HIS A 48 -3.67 -1.69 3.36
CA HIS A 48 -4.75 -0.98 4.04
C HIS A 48 -5.37 -1.87 5.12
N ILE A 49 -5.56 -1.34 6.32
CA ILE A 49 -6.35 -1.96 7.37
C ILE A 49 -7.50 -1.00 7.69
N ASP A 50 -8.73 -1.46 7.49
CA ASP A 50 -9.93 -0.64 7.60
C ASP A 50 -9.82 0.67 6.79
N GLY A 51 -9.27 0.60 5.58
CA GLY A 51 -9.09 1.73 4.67
C GLY A 51 -7.88 2.63 4.95
N ARG A 52 -7.09 2.34 5.99
CA ARG A 52 -5.92 3.16 6.37
C ARG A 52 -4.61 2.51 5.97
N ALA A 53 -3.72 3.28 5.35
CA ALA A 53 -2.37 2.83 5.05
C ALA A 53 -1.62 2.45 6.33
N THR A 54 -1.17 1.21 6.40
CA THR A 54 -0.56 0.62 7.61
C THR A 54 0.65 -0.20 7.22
N ARG A 55 1.67 -0.18 8.07
CA ARG A 55 2.92 -0.95 7.87
C ARG A 55 2.75 -2.37 8.40
N SER A 56 2.63 -3.33 7.51
CA SER A 56 2.39 -4.73 7.87
C SER A 56 3.57 -5.41 8.58
N CYS A 57 4.78 -4.89 8.42
CA CYS A 57 5.98 -5.45 9.06
C CYS A 57 6.03 -5.29 10.59
N VAL A 58 5.21 -4.39 11.16
CA VAL A 58 5.13 -4.14 12.60
C VAL A 58 3.72 -4.34 13.16
N THR A 59 2.80 -4.84 12.35
CA THR A 59 1.43 -5.12 12.77
C THR A 59 1.31 -6.59 13.15
N PRO A 60 1.10 -6.96 14.42
CA PRO A 60 1.00 -8.35 14.83
C PRO A 60 -0.30 -8.99 14.35
N ALA A 61 -0.27 -10.28 14.05
CA ALA A 61 -1.42 -11.04 13.59
C ALA A 61 -2.60 -10.98 14.56
N ALA A 62 -2.34 -10.97 15.88
CA ALA A 62 -3.36 -10.84 16.92
C ALA A 62 -4.20 -9.56 16.84
N ALA A 63 -3.72 -8.51 16.15
CA ALA A 63 -4.45 -7.26 15.99
C ALA A 63 -5.48 -7.29 14.85
N LEU A 64 -5.55 -8.37 14.07
CA LEU A 64 -6.32 -8.44 12.82
C LEU A 64 -7.73 -9.02 12.91
N PRO A 65 -8.08 -9.89 13.89
CA PRO A 65 -9.44 -10.40 13.98
C PRO A 65 -10.48 -9.26 14.00
N GLY A 66 -11.49 -9.37 13.12
CA GLY A 66 -12.53 -8.35 12.97
C GLY A 66 -12.13 -7.13 12.12
N ARG A 67 -10.92 -7.10 11.55
CA ARG A 67 -10.48 -6.04 10.66
C ARG A 67 -10.45 -6.48 9.21
N ASP A 68 -10.61 -5.52 8.32
CA ASP A 68 -10.53 -5.73 6.87
C ASP A 68 -9.16 -5.31 6.36
N VAL A 69 -8.38 -6.28 5.90
CA VAL A 69 -7.05 -6.06 5.32
C VAL A 69 -7.14 -6.11 3.81
N VAL A 70 -6.64 -5.08 3.15
CA VAL A 70 -6.55 -5.01 1.69
C VAL A 70 -5.11 -4.84 1.27
N THR A 71 -4.65 -5.74 0.39
CA THR A 71 -3.30 -5.73 -0.19
C THR A 71 -3.32 -5.21 -1.63
N ILE A 72 -2.13 -5.04 -2.21
CA ILE A 72 -2.00 -4.61 -3.62
C ILE A 72 -2.71 -5.58 -4.59
N GLU A 73 -2.80 -6.85 -4.25
CA GLU A 73 -3.49 -7.86 -5.06
C GLU A 73 -5.00 -7.69 -5.07
N GLY A 74 -5.57 -7.10 -4.01
CA GLY A 74 -7.02 -6.96 -3.85
C GLY A 74 -7.54 -5.53 -3.88
N ILE A 75 -6.66 -4.53 -3.97
CA ILE A 75 -7.10 -3.13 -3.99
C ILE A 75 -7.91 -2.82 -5.25
N SER A 76 -9.05 -2.17 -5.09
CA SER A 76 -9.98 -1.88 -6.16
C SER A 76 -10.69 -0.54 -5.95
N GLY A 77 -11.52 -0.16 -6.90
CA GLY A 77 -12.29 1.08 -6.90
C GLY A 77 -11.66 2.19 -7.74
N ASN A 78 -12.37 3.32 -7.82
CA ASN A 78 -12.01 4.42 -8.73
C ASN A 78 -10.64 5.02 -8.42
N VAL A 79 -10.32 5.22 -7.14
CA VAL A 79 -9.03 5.78 -6.71
C VAL A 79 -7.89 4.84 -7.08
N ALA A 80 -8.04 3.54 -6.81
CA ALA A 80 -7.05 2.53 -7.17
C ALA A 80 -6.82 2.46 -8.68
N GLN A 81 -7.88 2.50 -9.47
CA GLN A 81 -7.80 2.50 -10.94
C GLN A 81 -7.09 3.75 -11.46
N ALA A 82 -7.40 4.93 -10.92
CA ALA A 82 -6.77 6.18 -11.31
C ALA A 82 -5.26 6.17 -10.99
N VAL A 83 -4.89 5.73 -9.79
CA VAL A 83 -3.48 5.64 -9.35
C VAL A 83 -2.72 4.64 -10.21
N GLN A 84 -3.19 3.41 -10.33
CA GLN A 84 -2.52 2.37 -11.11
C GLN A 84 -2.45 2.74 -12.60
N GLY A 85 -3.48 3.39 -13.13
CA GLY A 85 -3.50 3.92 -14.49
C GLY A 85 -2.42 4.98 -14.72
N ALA A 86 -2.29 5.94 -13.80
CA ALA A 86 -1.26 6.98 -13.85
C ALA A 86 0.15 6.38 -13.75
N TRP A 87 0.36 5.39 -12.86
CA TRP A 87 1.64 4.67 -12.74
C TRP A 87 2.07 4.02 -14.05
N ARG A 88 1.14 3.39 -14.76
CA ARG A 88 1.41 2.79 -16.07
C ARG A 88 1.68 3.83 -17.17
N ARG A 89 0.85 4.88 -17.25
CA ARG A 89 1.01 5.91 -18.28
C ARG A 89 2.32 6.68 -18.17
N LEU A 90 2.76 6.95 -16.95
CA LEU A 90 4.00 7.69 -16.67
C LEU A 90 5.22 6.79 -16.50
N ASP A 91 5.07 5.47 -16.63
CA ASP A 91 6.14 4.49 -16.48
C ASP A 91 6.97 4.74 -15.21
N VAL A 92 6.28 4.81 -14.07
CA VAL A 92 6.85 5.25 -12.80
C VAL A 92 7.93 4.30 -12.29
N ALA A 93 7.67 2.99 -12.34
CA ALA A 93 8.54 1.99 -11.74
C ALA A 93 9.89 1.86 -12.48
N GLN A 94 10.96 1.64 -11.71
CA GLN A 94 12.22 1.12 -12.24
C GLN A 94 12.38 -0.34 -11.81
N CYS A 95 13.04 -0.65 -10.69
CA CYS A 95 13.12 -2.04 -10.23
C CYS A 95 11.77 -2.62 -9.80
N GLY A 96 10.82 -1.79 -9.42
CA GLY A 96 9.47 -2.16 -9.03
C GLY A 96 9.31 -2.59 -7.58
N TYR A 97 10.38 -2.79 -6.82
CA TYR A 97 10.32 -3.40 -5.49
C TYR A 97 9.48 -2.59 -4.48
N CYS A 98 9.63 -1.26 -4.45
CA CYS A 98 8.89 -0.39 -3.53
C CYS A 98 7.50 0.00 -4.04
N GLN A 99 7.15 -0.33 -5.28
CA GLN A 99 6.00 0.32 -5.95
C GLN A 99 4.65 -0.13 -5.42
N SER A 100 4.48 -1.38 -4.96
CA SER A 100 3.25 -1.79 -4.31
C SER A 100 2.96 -0.93 -3.07
N GLY A 101 3.96 -0.70 -2.23
CA GLY A 101 3.85 0.19 -1.06
C GLY A 101 3.58 1.64 -1.45
N GLN A 102 4.25 2.15 -2.49
CA GLN A 102 4.04 3.50 -3.02
C GLN A 102 2.59 3.69 -3.50
N ILE A 103 2.07 2.74 -4.26
CA ILE A 103 0.71 2.76 -4.78
C ILE A 103 -0.31 2.71 -3.65
N MET A 104 -0.15 1.82 -2.67
CA MET A 104 -1.06 1.71 -1.53
C MET A 104 -1.10 3.00 -0.71
N SER A 105 0.06 3.63 -0.47
CA SER A 105 0.14 4.92 0.22
C SER A 105 -0.48 6.05 -0.60
N ALA A 106 -0.28 6.08 -1.90
CA ALA A 106 -0.87 7.09 -2.79
C ALA A 106 -2.40 6.98 -2.85
N ILE A 107 -2.94 5.77 -2.88
CA ILE A 107 -4.39 5.54 -2.85
C ILE A 107 -4.99 6.08 -1.55
N ALA A 108 -4.39 5.79 -0.41
CA ALA A 108 -4.84 6.31 0.89
C ALA A 108 -4.76 7.84 0.94
N LEU A 109 -3.69 8.44 0.42
CA LEU A 109 -3.54 9.90 0.35
C LEU A 109 -4.66 10.53 -0.47
N LEU A 110 -4.94 10.03 -1.67
CA LEU A 110 -5.96 10.58 -2.56
C LEU A 110 -7.39 10.36 -2.04
N ALA A 111 -7.62 9.30 -1.28
CA ALA A 111 -8.89 9.08 -0.60
C ALA A 111 -9.16 10.13 0.49
N GLU A 112 -8.10 10.59 1.16
CA GLU A 112 -8.16 11.60 2.21
C GLU A 112 -8.09 13.02 1.65
N ILE A 113 -7.18 13.28 0.71
CA ILE A 113 -6.95 14.58 0.07
C ILE A 113 -7.10 14.41 -1.46
N PRO A 114 -8.31 14.61 -2.01
CA PRO A 114 -8.57 14.35 -3.44
C PRO A 114 -7.81 15.27 -4.40
N ARG A 115 -7.38 16.44 -3.93
CA ARG A 115 -6.60 17.41 -4.72
C ARG A 115 -5.37 17.85 -3.93
N PRO A 116 -4.38 16.98 -3.78
CA PRO A 116 -3.21 17.29 -2.97
C PRO A 116 -2.31 18.32 -3.65
N SER A 117 -1.74 19.22 -2.85
CA SER A 117 -0.60 20.04 -3.27
C SER A 117 0.70 19.22 -3.26
N ASP A 118 1.77 19.76 -3.80
CA ASP A 118 3.10 19.14 -3.70
C ASP A 118 3.50 18.89 -2.25
N ALA A 119 3.20 19.82 -1.36
CA ALA A 119 3.49 19.68 0.07
C ALA A 119 2.68 18.55 0.72
N ASP A 120 1.42 18.38 0.33
CA ASP A 120 0.58 17.27 0.81
C ASP A 120 1.14 15.91 0.34
N ILE A 121 1.58 15.86 -0.92
CA ILE A 121 2.18 14.64 -1.48
C ILE A 121 3.50 14.33 -0.77
N ASP A 122 4.36 15.31 -0.60
CA ASP A 122 5.65 15.13 0.07
C ASP A 122 5.46 14.65 1.51
N ALA A 123 4.50 15.21 2.24
CA ALA A 123 4.17 14.78 3.59
C ALA A 123 3.56 13.36 3.62
N GLY A 124 2.57 13.10 2.77
CA GLY A 124 1.85 11.81 2.74
C GLY A 124 2.70 10.65 2.25
N MET A 125 3.68 10.92 1.38
CA MET A 125 4.57 9.90 0.81
C MET A 125 5.94 9.82 1.49
N SER A 126 6.23 10.64 2.50
CA SER A 126 7.54 10.72 3.17
C SER A 126 8.00 9.41 3.81
N GLY A 127 7.07 8.54 4.20
CA GLY A 127 7.35 7.21 4.74
C GLY A 127 7.56 6.12 3.68
N ASN A 128 7.66 6.46 2.40
CA ASN A 128 7.85 5.51 1.30
C ASN A 128 9.17 5.80 0.58
N VAL A 129 10.14 4.90 0.75
CA VAL A 129 11.50 5.04 0.21
C VAL A 129 11.62 4.30 -1.11
N CYS A 130 12.28 4.95 -2.09
CA CYS A 130 12.62 4.36 -3.38
C CYS A 130 14.12 4.48 -3.64
N ARG A 131 14.83 3.36 -3.72
CA ARG A 131 16.28 3.36 -4.00
C ARG A 131 16.61 3.79 -5.44
N CYS A 132 15.69 3.57 -6.36
CA CYS A 132 15.79 4.03 -7.75
C CYS A 132 15.45 5.53 -7.90
N ALA A 133 15.06 6.20 -6.82
CA ALA A 133 14.72 7.63 -6.77
C ALA A 133 13.59 8.03 -7.74
N THR A 134 12.53 7.21 -7.84
CA THR A 134 11.39 7.50 -8.73
C THR A 134 10.44 8.58 -8.20
N TYR A 135 10.84 9.35 -7.21
CA TYR A 135 9.99 10.31 -6.49
C TYR A 135 9.34 11.37 -7.38
N VAL A 136 10.06 11.89 -8.38
CA VAL A 136 9.52 12.88 -9.33
C VAL A 136 8.36 12.29 -10.13
N ARG A 137 8.51 11.06 -10.60
CA ARG A 137 7.46 10.35 -11.33
C ARG A 137 6.29 9.98 -10.45
N ILE A 138 6.54 9.56 -9.20
CA ILE A 138 5.50 9.28 -8.21
C ILE A 138 4.64 10.51 -7.97
N ARG A 139 5.25 11.68 -7.72
CA ARG A 139 4.53 12.94 -7.54
C ARG A 139 3.69 13.28 -8.76
N ALA A 140 4.27 13.20 -9.95
CA ALA A 140 3.55 13.45 -11.21
C ALA A 140 2.37 12.50 -11.40
N ALA A 141 2.54 11.22 -11.07
CA ALA A 141 1.49 10.21 -11.18
C ALA A 141 0.35 10.47 -10.20
N ILE A 142 0.65 10.90 -8.98
CA ILE A 142 -0.39 11.26 -7.99
C ILE A 142 -1.20 12.46 -8.48
N HIS A 143 -0.55 13.49 -9.01
CA HIS A 143 -1.27 14.62 -9.62
C HIS A 143 -2.12 14.20 -10.81
N GLU A 144 -1.63 13.31 -11.66
CA GLU A 144 -2.41 12.81 -12.80
C GLU A 144 -3.61 12.00 -12.35
N ALA A 145 -3.44 11.13 -11.35
CA ALA A 145 -4.54 10.38 -10.77
C ALA A 145 -5.61 11.32 -10.17
N ALA A 146 -5.18 12.35 -9.45
CA ALA A 146 -6.08 13.37 -8.89
C ALA A 146 -6.89 14.08 -9.97
N ARG A 147 -6.25 14.46 -11.09
CA ARG A 147 -6.95 15.06 -12.25
C ARG A 147 -7.96 14.10 -12.86
N THR A 148 -7.61 12.83 -13.02
CA THR A 148 -8.51 11.80 -13.54
C THR A 148 -9.76 11.64 -12.68
N LEU A 149 -9.59 11.70 -11.35
CA LEU A 149 -10.69 11.57 -10.38
C LEU A 149 -11.58 12.81 -10.31
N GLY A 150 -11.00 13.98 -10.45
CA GLY A 150 -11.72 15.26 -10.35
C GLY A 150 -12.28 15.78 -11.66
N GLY A 151 -11.90 15.11 -12.71
CA GLY A 151 -12.18 15.51 -14.06
C GLY A 151 -13.32 15.20 -14.74
#